data_b03661026b678affba2c5ee8217d64ca
#
_entry.id   b03661026b678affba2c5ee8217d64ca
#
_cell.length_a   1.000
_cell.length_b   1.000
_cell.length_c   1.000
_cell.angle_alpha   90.00
_cell.angle_beta   90.00
_cell.angle_gamma   90.00
#
_symmetry.space_group_name_H-M   'P 1'
#
loop_
_entity.id
_entity.type
_entity.pdbx_description
1 polymer ?
#
loop_
_entity_poly.entity_id
_entity_poly.type
_entity_poly.pdbx_seq_one_letter_code
_entity_poly.pdbx_strand_id
1 'polypeptide(L)'
;MIQIHGDRMCGSFSSSIYNHRTDEYGGTAENRARFAVEAVSAVREKLPDMPIDYKLAVRQENPHYGNAGVIEDELKVFVPMLEKAGVTSFHVTLANHSDLENTIPPKNHPYFGEPGCFLKFCDEVRQYTNLPICGVGGLTDPDFVEKQLADGRIQCAAMSRQLLADPDWGNKLKNNQTDQIHRCVRC
;
A
#
# COMPACT_ATOMS: atom_id res chain seq x y z
N MET A 1 12.70 10.81 -3.44
CA MET A 1 11.69 10.17 -2.56
C MET A 1 12.29 8.93 -1.90
N ILE A 2 12.05 8.72 -0.61
CA ILE A 2 12.39 7.52 0.14
C ILE A 2 11.11 6.77 0.46
N GLN A 3 11.07 5.45 0.24
CA GLN A 3 9.97 4.62 0.69
C GLN A 3 10.35 3.88 1.98
N ILE A 4 9.51 4.02 3.02
CA ILE A 4 9.58 3.22 4.24
C ILE A 4 8.59 2.06 4.09
N HIS A 5 9.12 0.85 4.21
CA HIS A 5 8.38 -0.37 3.89
C HIS A 5 7.60 -0.91 5.09
N GLY A 6 6.36 -0.47 5.23
CA GLY A 6 5.48 -0.77 6.36
C GLY A 6 4.80 -2.14 6.33
N ASP A 7 5.11 -3.02 5.37
CA ASP A 7 4.50 -4.36 5.29
C ASP A 7 5.43 -5.52 5.70
N ARG A 8 6.67 -5.22 6.09
CA ARG A 8 7.65 -6.21 6.58
C ARG A 8 7.91 -6.02 8.06
N MET A 9 9.09 -5.54 8.46
CA MET A 9 9.42 -5.36 9.87
C MET A 9 8.47 -4.36 10.55
N CYS A 10 8.26 -3.17 9.98
CA CYS A 10 7.27 -2.23 10.52
C CYS A 10 5.87 -2.85 10.57
N GLY A 11 5.46 -3.60 9.56
CA GLY A 11 4.18 -4.29 9.51
C GLY A 11 4.02 -5.37 10.58
N SER A 12 5.12 -6.05 10.95
CA SER A 12 5.10 -7.01 12.06
C SER A 12 4.91 -6.32 13.41
N PHE A 13 5.53 -5.14 13.62
CA PHE A 13 5.28 -4.32 14.82
C PHE A 13 3.86 -3.79 14.85
N SER A 14 3.33 -3.35 13.72
CA SER A 14 1.99 -2.78 13.60
C SER A 14 0.87 -3.81 13.79
N SER A 15 1.12 -5.06 13.42
CA SER A 15 0.12 -6.12 13.44
C SER A 15 -0.19 -6.63 14.83
N SER A 16 -1.45 -6.57 15.24
CA SER A 16 -1.94 -7.19 16.47
C SER A 16 -1.86 -8.73 16.46
N ILE A 17 -1.66 -9.35 15.29
CA ILE A 17 -1.48 -10.80 15.15
C ILE A 17 -0.04 -11.22 15.46
N TYR A 18 0.95 -10.43 15.05
CA TYR A 18 2.37 -10.78 15.23
C TYR A 18 3.01 -10.10 16.42
N ASN A 19 2.53 -8.93 16.80
CA ASN A 19 3.12 -8.17 17.89
C ASN A 19 2.46 -8.53 19.23
N HIS A 20 3.09 -9.43 19.97
CA HIS A 20 2.70 -9.86 21.32
C HIS A 20 3.50 -9.17 22.43
N ARG A 21 4.18 -8.06 22.11
CA ARG A 21 4.96 -7.28 23.10
C ARG A 21 4.03 -6.64 24.14
N THR A 22 4.57 -6.49 25.35
CA THR A 22 3.86 -5.88 26.50
C THR A 22 4.49 -4.57 26.96
N ASP A 23 5.52 -4.11 26.23
CA ASP A 23 6.18 -2.82 26.45
C ASP A 23 5.58 -1.70 25.58
N GLU A 24 6.26 -0.56 25.51
CA GLU A 24 5.84 0.62 24.76
C GLU A 24 5.76 0.42 23.23
N TYR A 25 6.13 -0.74 22.71
CA TYR A 25 6.01 -1.11 21.29
C TYR A 25 4.91 -2.13 21.01
N GLY A 26 4.08 -2.48 22.01
CA GLY A 26 3.03 -3.50 21.87
C GLY A 26 1.74 -3.13 22.61
N GLY A 27 0.74 -3.98 22.49
CA GLY A 27 -0.57 -3.76 23.10
C GLY A 27 -1.46 -2.83 22.28
N THR A 28 -1.55 -1.54 22.62
CA THR A 28 -2.45 -0.58 21.94
C THR A 28 -1.99 -0.25 20.52
N ALA A 29 -2.89 0.28 19.69
CA ALA A 29 -2.59 0.71 18.32
C ALA A 29 -1.48 1.78 18.31
N GLU A 30 -1.52 2.74 19.27
CA GLU A 30 -0.51 3.79 19.42
C GLU A 30 0.89 3.21 19.70
N ASN A 31 0.97 2.25 20.60
CA ASN A 31 2.22 1.57 20.91
C ASN A 31 2.76 0.78 19.70
N ARG A 32 1.89 0.06 18.99
CA ARG A 32 2.28 -0.68 17.81
C ARG A 32 2.69 0.21 16.63
N ALA A 33 2.18 1.45 16.57
CA ALA A 33 2.60 2.45 15.59
C ALA A 33 3.99 3.05 15.90
N ARG A 34 4.43 3.04 17.15
CA ARG A 34 5.64 3.72 17.65
C ARG A 34 6.88 3.43 16.80
N PHE A 35 7.18 2.16 16.53
CA PHE A 35 8.37 1.79 15.77
C PHE A 35 8.36 2.42 14.35
N ALA A 36 7.22 2.40 13.68
CA ALA A 36 7.08 3.01 12.35
C ALA A 36 7.21 4.55 12.41
N VAL A 37 6.60 5.17 13.42
CA VAL A 37 6.69 6.62 13.68
C VAL A 37 8.13 7.05 13.95
N GLU A 38 8.87 6.32 14.77
CA GLU A 38 10.28 6.60 15.06
C GLU A 38 11.15 6.45 13.80
N ALA A 39 10.92 5.42 12.99
CA ALA A 39 11.62 5.23 11.74
C ALA A 39 11.37 6.40 10.76
N VAL A 40 10.13 6.85 10.61
CA VAL A 40 9.78 8.02 9.79
C VAL A 40 10.43 9.28 10.33
N SER A 41 10.35 9.52 11.65
CA SER A 41 10.92 10.69 12.31
C SER A 41 12.43 10.76 12.15
N ALA A 42 13.12 9.62 12.28
CA ALA A 42 14.57 9.55 12.10
C ALA A 42 15.00 9.88 10.65
N VAL A 43 14.23 9.42 9.65
CA VAL A 43 14.48 9.79 8.26
C VAL A 43 14.20 11.28 8.04
N ARG A 44 13.11 11.81 8.59
CA ARG A 44 12.74 13.22 8.46
C ARG A 44 13.79 14.14 9.10
N GLU A 45 14.32 13.76 10.27
CA GLU A 45 15.39 14.51 10.94
C GLU A 45 16.64 14.62 10.09
N LYS A 46 17.05 13.53 9.45
CA LYS A 46 18.26 13.50 8.61
C LYS A 46 18.08 14.10 7.23
N LEU A 47 16.88 14.05 6.70
CA LEU A 47 16.52 14.47 5.35
C LEU A 47 15.23 15.30 5.36
N PRO A 48 15.31 16.56 5.86
CA PRO A 48 14.11 17.38 6.14
C PRO A 48 13.24 17.67 4.90
N ASP A 49 13.84 17.78 3.72
CA ASP A 49 13.12 18.10 2.47
C ASP A 49 12.79 16.88 1.61
N MET A 50 13.22 15.68 2.03
CA MET A 50 13.00 14.46 1.25
C MET A 50 11.55 14.00 1.34
N PRO A 51 10.84 13.82 0.21
CA PRO A 51 9.53 13.17 0.24
C PRO A 51 9.64 11.75 0.78
N ILE A 52 8.78 11.42 1.77
CA ILE A 52 8.70 10.10 2.41
C ILE A 52 7.39 9.45 2.01
N ASP A 53 7.49 8.36 1.25
CA ASP A 53 6.38 7.47 0.94
C ASP A 53 6.35 6.32 1.95
N TYR A 54 5.21 6.13 2.61
CA TYR A 54 5.04 5.02 3.54
C TYR A 54 4.21 3.91 2.90
N LYS A 55 4.81 2.74 2.70
CA LYS A 55 4.07 1.58 2.21
C LYS A 55 3.24 0.98 3.33
N LEU A 56 1.97 1.39 3.38
CA LEU A 56 1.02 0.99 4.40
C LEU A 56 0.32 -0.31 4.00
N ALA A 57 0.56 -1.36 4.77
CA ALA A 57 -0.17 -2.60 4.65
C ALA A 57 -1.45 -2.53 5.48
N VAL A 58 -2.59 -2.71 4.82
CA VAL A 58 -3.91 -2.74 5.45
C VAL A 58 -4.45 -4.16 5.43
N ARG A 59 -5.11 -4.60 6.50
CA ARG A 59 -5.78 -5.88 6.60
C ARG A 59 -7.19 -5.75 7.16
N GLN A 60 -8.02 -6.73 6.89
CA GLN A 60 -9.33 -6.91 7.50
C GLN A 60 -9.30 -8.07 8.50
N GLU A 61 -10.24 -8.11 9.44
CA GLU A 61 -10.46 -9.25 10.34
C GLU A 61 -11.05 -10.48 9.60
N ASN A 62 -10.45 -10.80 8.48
CA ASN A 62 -10.80 -11.96 7.67
C ASN A 62 -9.50 -12.71 7.34
N PRO A 63 -9.39 -14.01 7.63
CA PRO A 63 -8.15 -14.78 7.41
C PRO A 63 -7.69 -14.79 5.94
N HIS A 64 -8.58 -14.49 4.99
CA HIS A 64 -8.24 -14.38 3.57
C HIS A 64 -7.64 -13.02 3.18
N TYR A 65 -7.79 -11.97 4.03
CA TYR A 65 -7.44 -10.59 3.69
C TYR A 65 -6.15 -10.09 4.35
N GLY A 66 -5.21 -10.96 4.54
CA GLY A 66 -3.92 -10.57 5.10
C GLY A 66 -3.81 -10.85 6.59
N ASN A 67 -2.59 -10.92 7.07
CA ASN A 67 -2.28 -11.20 8.45
C ASN A 67 -1.17 -10.30 9.01
N ALA A 68 -0.68 -9.33 8.22
CA ALA A 68 0.32 -8.37 8.63
C ALA A 68 -0.15 -6.93 8.36
N GLY A 69 0.44 -5.98 9.06
CA GLY A 69 0.08 -4.58 8.93
C GLY A 69 -1.09 -4.17 9.84
N VAL A 70 -1.72 -3.08 9.49
CA VAL A 70 -2.72 -2.37 10.30
C VAL A 70 -4.12 -2.87 9.93
N ILE A 71 -4.93 -3.19 10.94
CA ILE A 71 -6.35 -3.48 10.71
C ILE A 71 -7.12 -2.19 10.39
N GLU A 72 -8.16 -2.27 9.57
CA GLU A 72 -8.94 -1.11 9.09
C GLU A 72 -9.40 -0.21 10.25
N ASP A 73 -9.93 -0.75 11.34
CA ASP A 73 -10.40 0.01 12.50
C ASP A 73 -9.31 0.85 13.22
N GLU A 74 -8.05 0.49 13.02
CA GLU A 74 -6.89 1.18 13.63
C GLU A 74 -6.27 2.22 12.69
N LEU A 75 -6.69 2.33 11.44
CA LEU A 75 -6.19 3.34 10.50
C LEU A 75 -6.36 4.76 11.04
N LYS A 76 -7.43 5.01 11.78
CA LYS A 76 -7.69 6.29 12.49
C LYS A 76 -6.57 6.69 13.47
N VAL A 77 -5.76 5.74 13.93
CA VAL A 77 -4.61 5.97 14.80
C VAL A 77 -3.32 6.05 13.99
N PHE A 78 -3.06 5.03 13.17
CA PHE A 78 -1.80 4.90 12.44
C PHE A 78 -1.59 6.01 11.40
N VAL A 79 -2.61 6.33 10.59
CA VAL A 79 -2.47 7.28 9.49
C VAL A 79 -2.12 8.68 9.99
N PRO A 80 -2.85 9.27 10.97
CA PRO A 80 -2.49 10.59 11.50
C PRO A 80 -1.13 10.60 12.23
N MET A 81 -0.76 9.53 12.93
CA MET A 81 0.54 9.46 13.60
C MET A 81 1.70 9.45 12.61
N LEU A 82 1.59 8.70 11.52
CA LEU A 82 2.59 8.63 10.45
C LEU A 82 2.68 9.97 9.68
N GLU A 83 1.55 10.59 9.39
CA GLU A 83 1.49 11.91 8.75
C GLU A 83 2.18 12.96 9.62
N LYS A 84 1.87 13.01 10.92
CA LYS A 84 2.52 13.90 11.89
C LYS A 84 4.03 13.65 12.01
N ALA A 85 4.49 12.41 11.85
CA ALA A 85 5.92 12.07 11.85
C ALA A 85 6.66 12.54 10.60
N GLY A 86 5.94 12.86 9.52
CA GLY A 86 6.52 13.43 8.31
C GLY A 86 6.34 12.60 7.02
N VAL A 87 5.44 11.62 7.02
CA VAL A 87 5.01 10.95 5.77
C VAL A 87 4.38 11.98 4.83
N THR A 88 4.67 11.89 3.54
CA THR A 88 4.17 12.79 2.50
C THR A 88 3.29 12.08 1.46
N SER A 89 3.27 10.76 1.46
CA SER A 89 2.37 9.93 0.65
C SER A 89 2.23 8.54 1.25
N PHE A 90 1.14 7.86 0.92
CA PHE A 90 0.90 6.47 1.30
C PHE A 90 0.83 5.57 0.07
N HIS A 91 1.63 4.50 0.06
CA HIS A 91 1.49 3.41 -0.89
C HIS A 91 0.70 2.28 -0.22
N VAL A 92 -0.59 2.20 -0.55
CA VAL A 92 -1.51 1.30 0.14
C VAL A 92 -1.53 -0.07 -0.51
N THR A 93 -1.37 -1.10 0.30
CA THR A 93 -1.34 -2.51 -0.15
C THR A 93 -1.98 -3.43 0.88
N LEU A 94 -2.13 -4.68 0.53
CA LEU A 94 -2.38 -5.77 1.47
C LEU A 94 -1.06 -6.50 1.76
N ALA A 95 -0.87 -6.98 2.97
CA ALA A 95 0.23 -7.88 3.31
C ALA A 95 -0.27 -9.17 3.96
N ASN A 96 0.24 -10.28 3.46
CA ASN A 96 0.04 -11.60 4.06
C ASN A 96 1.39 -12.32 4.06
N HIS A 97 1.92 -12.61 5.27
CA HIS A 97 3.22 -13.25 5.42
C HIS A 97 3.14 -14.79 5.36
N SER A 98 1.94 -15.33 5.47
CA SER A 98 1.71 -16.79 5.43
C SER A 98 1.28 -17.30 4.06
N ASP A 99 0.68 -16.41 3.26
CA ASP A 99 0.14 -16.76 1.94
C ASP A 99 0.49 -15.67 0.91
N LEU A 100 1.43 -16.01 0.05
CA LEU A 100 1.93 -15.10 -0.98
C LEU A 100 0.86 -14.82 -2.05
N GLU A 101 -0.02 -15.77 -2.35
CA GLU A 101 -1.06 -15.57 -3.35
C GLU A 101 -2.04 -14.46 -2.95
N ASN A 102 -2.32 -14.28 -1.66
CA ASN A 102 -3.11 -13.16 -1.18
C ASN A 102 -2.40 -11.81 -1.37
N THR A 103 -1.06 -11.77 -1.29
CA THR A 103 -0.27 -10.54 -1.48
C THR A 103 -0.02 -10.23 -2.96
N ILE A 104 0.12 -11.27 -3.78
CA ILE A 104 0.42 -11.17 -5.23
C ILE A 104 -0.65 -11.98 -5.99
N PRO A 105 -1.92 -11.58 -5.95
CA PRO A 105 -3.00 -12.42 -6.39
C PRO A 105 -2.95 -12.70 -7.90
N PRO A 106 -3.16 -13.97 -8.31
CA PRO A 106 -3.37 -14.32 -9.69
C PRO A 106 -4.74 -13.84 -10.19
N LYS A 107 -4.96 -13.89 -11.50
CA LYS A 107 -6.21 -13.42 -12.12
C LYS A 107 -7.44 -14.21 -11.64
N ASN A 108 -7.29 -15.47 -11.34
CA ASN A 108 -8.35 -16.35 -10.87
C ASN A 108 -8.45 -16.45 -9.34
N HIS A 109 -7.78 -15.54 -8.61
CA HIS A 109 -7.86 -15.52 -7.16
C HIS A 109 -9.33 -15.24 -6.71
N PRO A 110 -9.90 -16.03 -5.77
CA PRO A 110 -11.32 -15.94 -5.42
C PRO A 110 -11.75 -14.59 -4.84
N TYR A 111 -10.82 -13.86 -4.20
CA TYR A 111 -11.12 -12.57 -3.54
C TYR A 111 -10.42 -11.37 -4.19
N PHE A 112 -9.31 -11.58 -4.90
CA PHE A 112 -8.45 -10.53 -5.43
C PHE A 112 -8.15 -10.69 -6.93
N GLY A 113 -8.97 -11.43 -7.65
CA GLY A 113 -8.84 -11.65 -9.09
C GLY A 113 -9.15 -10.41 -9.93
N GLU A 114 -9.97 -9.49 -9.44
CA GLU A 114 -10.39 -8.31 -10.17
C GLU A 114 -9.29 -7.23 -10.29
N PRO A 115 -9.33 -6.39 -11.34
CA PRO A 115 -8.49 -5.22 -11.44
C PRO A 115 -8.69 -4.27 -10.26
N GLY A 116 -7.59 -3.72 -9.74
CA GLY A 116 -7.65 -2.79 -8.60
C GLY A 116 -8.10 -3.45 -7.29
N CYS A 117 -7.84 -4.74 -7.11
CA CYS A 117 -8.31 -5.54 -5.98
C CYS A 117 -7.98 -4.97 -4.59
N PHE A 118 -6.95 -4.12 -4.47
CA PHE A 118 -6.58 -3.48 -3.20
C PHE A 118 -7.01 -2.01 -3.11
N LEU A 119 -7.68 -1.46 -4.12
CA LEU A 119 -8.09 -0.05 -4.10
C LEU A 119 -9.13 0.25 -3.01
N LYS A 120 -9.90 -0.73 -2.57
CA LYS A 120 -10.79 -0.58 -1.42
C LYS A 120 -10.03 -0.15 -0.16
N PHE A 121 -8.81 -0.60 0.04
CA PHE A 121 -7.98 -0.17 1.17
C PHE A 121 -7.50 1.28 1.01
N CYS A 122 -7.35 1.76 -0.24
CA CYS A 122 -7.09 3.18 -0.49
C CYS A 122 -8.27 4.04 -0.04
N ASP A 123 -9.51 3.58 -0.27
CA ASP A 123 -10.73 4.26 0.15
C ASP A 123 -10.80 4.37 1.68
N GLU A 124 -10.40 3.31 2.40
CA GLU A 124 -10.36 3.31 3.87
C GLU A 124 -9.28 4.27 4.40
N VAL A 125 -8.08 4.25 3.83
CA VAL A 125 -6.99 5.17 4.22
C VAL A 125 -7.37 6.62 3.95
N ARG A 126 -8.07 6.89 2.84
CA ARG A 126 -8.52 8.24 2.44
C ARG A 126 -9.39 8.92 3.50
N GLN A 127 -10.08 8.17 4.33
CA GLN A 127 -10.93 8.74 5.40
C GLN A 127 -10.10 9.50 6.45
N TYR A 128 -8.79 9.25 6.54
CA TYR A 128 -7.92 9.76 7.61
C TYR A 128 -6.78 10.66 7.12
N THR A 129 -6.66 10.89 5.79
CA THR A 129 -5.60 11.74 5.24
C THR A 129 -6.02 12.39 3.92
N ASN A 130 -5.46 13.57 3.65
CA ASN A 130 -5.52 14.24 2.35
C ASN A 130 -4.22 14.09 1.54
N LEU A 131 -3.22 13.39 2.07
CA LEU A 131 -1.97 13.13 1.35
C LEU A 131 -2.20 12.28 0.10
N PRO A 132 -1.31 12.36 -0.90
CA PRO A 132 -1.37 11.49 -2.06
C PRO A 132 -1.36 10.01 -1.68
N ILE A 133 -2.23 9.23 -2.33
CA ILE A 133 -2.30 7.78 -2.18
C ILE A 133 -1.88 7.12 -3.49
N CYS A 134 -0.94 6.20 -3.38
CA CYS A 134 -0.54 5.31 -4.44
C CYS A 134 -1.25 3.95 -4.26
N GLY A 135 -2.07 3.57 -5.22
CA GLY A 135 -2.77 2.28 -5.22
C GLY A 135 -1.98 1.21 -5.96
N VAL A 136 -2.17 -0.05 -5.57
CA VAL A 136 -1.60 -1.23 -6.21
C VAL A 136 -2.61 -2.37 -6.27
N GLY A 137 -2.36 -3.38 -7.08
CA GLY A 137 -3.16 -4.60 -7.16
C GLY A 137 -3.91 -4.76 -8.48
N GLY A 138 -3.34 -5.52 -9.41
CA GLY A 138 -3.96 -5.85 -10.70
C GLY A 138 -4.19 -4.65 -11.63
N LEU A 139 -3.45 -3.57 -11.47
CA LEU A 139 -3.51 -2.36 -12.30
C LEU A 139 -2.75 -2.61 -13.62
N THR A 140 -3.39 -3.28 -14.58
CA THR A 140 -2.78 -3.67 -15.86
C THR A 140 -3.46 -2.99 -17.06
N ASP A 141 -4.70 -2.54 -16.89
CA ASP A 141 -5.52 -1.91 -17.92
C ASP A 141 -5.36 -0.39 -17.86
N PRO A 142 -4.89 0.26 -18.95
CA PRO A 142 -4.70 1.71 -18.99
C PRO A 142 -5.96 2.51 -18.70
N ASP A 143 -7.09 2.15 -19.33
CA ASP A 143 -8.34 2.88 -19.20
C ASP A 143 -8.91 2.77 -17.78
N PHE A 144 -8.77 1.59 -17.16
CA PHE A 144 -9.14 1.39 -15.78
C PHE A 144 -8.29 2.25 -14.85
N VAL A 145 -6.96 2.29 -15.05
CA VAL A 145 -6.03 3.09 -14.24
C VAL A 145 -6.33 4.57 -14.40
N GLU A 146 -6.49 5.05 -15.63
CA GLU A 146 -6.81 6.46 -15.92
C GLU A 146 -8.10 6.90 -15.23
N LYS A 147 -9.13 6.03 -15.26
CA LYS A 147 -10.38 6.32 -14.55
C LYS A 147 -10.16 6.49 -13.04
N GLN A 148 -9.36 5.63 -12.39
CA GLN A 148 -9.10 5.75 -10.94
C GLN A 148 -8.35 7.06 -10.60
N LEU A 149 -7.45 7.50 -11.47
CA LEU A 149 -6.71 8.77 -11.35
C LEU A 149 -7.63 9.97 -11.57
N ALA A 150 -8.44 9.95 -12.64
CA ALA A 150 -9.37 11.02 -12.99
C ALA A 150 -10.47 11.21 -11.93
N ASP A 151 -10.97 10.10 -11.36
CA ASP A 151 -11.95 10.13 -10.26
C ASP A 151 -11.32 10.61 -8.93
N GLY A 152 -9.99 10.80 -8.88
CA GLY A 152 -9.26 11.22 -7.68
C GLY A 152 -9.16 10.16 -6.59
N ARG A 153 -9.55 8.91 -6.88
CA ARG A 153 -9.50 7.81 -5.93
C ARG A 153 -8.08 7.51 -5.47
N ILE A 154 -7.13 7.56 -6.41
CA ILE A 154 -5.68 7.49 -6.17
C ILE A 154 -4.98 8.60 -6.94
N GLN A 155 -3.79 8.99 -6.52
CA GLN A 155 -2.96 9.99 -7.20
C GLN A 155 -1.76 9.36 -7.92
N CYS A 156 -1.50 8.08 -7.65
CA CYS A 156 -0.44 7.30 -8.29
C CYS A 156 -0.86 5.84 -8.39
N ALA A 157 -0.47 5.16 -9.47
CA ALA A 157 -0.67 3.74 -9.67
C ALA A 157 0.67 3.00 -9.64
N ALA A 158 0.81 2.04 -8.73
CA ALA A 158 2.00 1.19 -8.65
C ALA A 158 1.78 -0.12 -9.40
N MET A 159 2.77 -0.50 -10.18
CA MET A 159 2.78 -1.72 -10.98
C MET A 159 4.10 -2.45 -10.82
N SER A 160 4.06 -3.77 -10.69
CA SER A 160 5.25 -4.62 -10.69
C SER A 160 5.22 -5.57 -11.89
N ARG A 161 4.40 -6.62 -11.83
CA ARG A 161 4.32 -7.64 -12.90
C ARG A 161 3.93 -7.06 -14.26
N GLN A 162 3.13 -5.98 -14.32
CA GLN A 162 2.80 -5.31 -15.58
C GLN A 162 4.03 -4.69 -16.23
N LEU A 163 4.90 -4.06 -15.46
CA LEU A 163 6.15 -3.47 -15.99
C LEU A 163 7.21 -4.54 -16.33
N LEU A 164 7.11 -5.75 -15.76
CA LEU A 164 7.91 -6.89 -16.22
C LEU A 164 7.39 -7.43 -17.56
N ALA A 165 6.07 -7.45 -17.76
CA ALA A 165 5.47 -7.88 -19.02
C ALA A 165 5.68 -6.86 -20.14
N ASP A 166 5.66 -5.57 -19.81
CA ASP A 166 5.88 -4.47 -20.74
C ASP A 166 6.62 -3.31 -20.06
N PRO A 167 7.95 -3.28 -20.12
CA PRO A 167 8.72 -2.17 -19.51
C PRO A 167 8.43 -0.80 -20.15
N ASP A 168 7.93 -0.78 -21.39
CA ASP A 168 7.64 0.44 -22.12
C ASP A 168 6.18 0.91 -22.00
N TRP A 169 5.44 0.33 -21.06
CA TRP A 169 4.02 0.62 -20.82
C TRP A 169 3.70 2.11 -20.74
N GLY A 170 4.48 2.86 -19.95
CA GLY A 170 4.27 4.31 -19.77
C GLY A 170 4.53 5.12 -21.03
N ASN A 171 5.55 4.77 -21.83
CA ASN A 171 5.84 5.44 -23.10
C ASN A 171 4.77 5.13 -24.16
N LYS A 172 4.29 3.89 -24.20
CA LYS A 172 3.20 3.51 -25.09
C LYS A 172 1.93 4.30 -24.80
N LEU A 173 1.60 4.52 -23.52
CA LEU A 173 0.49 5.41 -23.13
C LEU A 173 0.69 6.83 -23.64
N LYS A 174 1.85 7.44 -23.37
CA LYS A 174 2.16 8.80 -23.83
C LYS A 174 2.05 8.99 -25.34
N ASN A 175 2.33 7.92 -26.10
CA ASN A 175 2.32 7.93 -27.56
C ASN A 175 1.00 7.41 -28.17
N ASN A 176 -0.06 7.21 -27.37
CA ASN A 176 -1.35 6.65 -27.79
C ASN A 176 -1.23 5.27 -28.48
N GLN A 177 -0.31 4.43 -27.98
CA GLN A 177 -0.02 3.08 -28.50
C GLN A 177 -0.53 2.01 -27.53
N THR A 178 -1.72 2.19 -26.96
CA THR A 178 -2.30 1.30 -25.96
C THR A 178 -2.58 -0.11 -26.47
N ASP A 179 -2.85 -0.24 -27.77
CA ASP A 179 -3.03 -1.50 -28.49
C ASP A 179 -1.74 -2.35 -28.57
N GLN A 180 -0.58 -1.74 -28.40
CA GLN A 180 0.73 -2.40 -28.40
C GLN A 180 1.20 -2.84 -27.02
N ILE A 181 0.42 -2.59 -25.97
CA ILE A 181 0.78 -2.97 -24.60
C ILE A 181 0.64 -4.48 -24.40
N HIS A 182 1.73 -5.11 -24.00
CA HIS A 182 1.72 -6.50 -23.53
C HIS A 182 1.17 -6.56 -22.10
N ARG A 183 -0.09 -6.98 -21.97
CA ARG A 183 -0.75 -7.06 -20.64
C ARG A 183 -0.27 -8.26 -19.86
N CYS A 184 0.05 -8.03 -18.59
CA CYS A 184 0.37 -9.08 -17.64
C CYS A 184 -0.83 -10.03 -17.46
N VAL A 185 -0.60 -11.32 -17.60
CA VAL A 185 -1.64 -12.35 -17.44
C VAL A 185 -1.95 -12.66 -15.99
N ARG A 186 -1.17 -12.12 -15.06
CA ARG A 186 -1.35 -12.29 -13.60
C ARG A 186 -1.38 -13.77 -13.19
N CYS A 187 -0.43 -14.53 -13.69
CA CYS A 187 -0.20 -15.94 -13.31
C CYS A 187 0.34 -16.06 -11.87
#